data_2de424ec955dcbacba552392e418b5a2
#
_entry.id   2de424ec955dcbacba552392e418b5a2
#
_cell.length_a   1.000
_cell.length_b   1.000
_cell.length_c   1.000
_cell.angle_alpha   90.00
_cell.angle_beta   90.00
_cell.angle_gamma   90.00
#
_symmetry.space_group_name_H-M   'P 1'
#
loop_
_entity.id
_entity.type
_entity.pdbx_description
1 polymer ?
#
loop_
_entity_poly.entity_id
_entity_poly.type
_entity_poly.pdbx_seq_one_letter_code
_entity_poly.pdbx_strand_id
1 'polypeptide(L)'
;GQVIKEFIPDSREIKDEAVVYLLRDMMRSVVDGGTGGSLRWKYKFYAPAAGKTGTTNSKADAWFVGYTPQLTLGVWVGIDDPSVSLGEKQYGSSAALPIFAETIHEIYKNGSYSYLNESVQLDNKVNWYRPPGIIEVEICAETYDKATPTCPLNREIYLKDYRPRESCQKHAN
;
A
#
# COMPACT_ATOMS: atom_id res chain seq x y z
N GLY A 1 -19.05 26.96 -18.12
CA GLY A 1 -20.15 25.99 -18.08
C GLY A 1 -20.98 26.19 -16.82
N GLN A 2 -22.24 25.80 -16.86
CA GLN A 2 -23.13 25.91 -15.70
C GLN A 2 -23.03 24.63 -14.87
N VAL A 3 -22.79 24.74 -13.55
CA VAL A 3 -22.79 23.59 -12.64
C VAL A 3 -24.21 23.02 -12.58
N ILE A 4 -24.39 21.78 -13.00
CA ILE A 4 -25.70 21.12 -13.04
C ILE A 4 -26.03 20.50 -11.68
N LYS A 5 -25.01 19.98 -10.98
CA LYS A 5 -25.14 19.38 -9.66
C LYS A 5 -23.78 19.36 -8.95
N GLU A 6 -23.77 19.78 -7.70
CA GLU A 6 -22.64 19.67 -6.81
C GLU A 6 -22.88 18.54 -5.80
N PHE A 7 -21.90 17.65 -5.62
CA PHE A 7 -21.95 16.60 -4.61
C PHE A 7 -21.01 16.99 -3.48
N ILE A 8 -21.56 17.27 -2.33
CA ILE A 8 -20.78 17.45 -1.11
C ILE A 8 -20.44 16.06 -0.59
N PRO A 9 -19.15 15.71 -0.44
CA PRO A 9 -18.76 14.43 0.12
C PRO A 9 -19.29 14.28 1.54
N ASP A 10 -20.04 13.21 1.80
CA ASP A 10 -20.40 12.81 3.16
C ASP A 10 -19.24 11.97 3.71
N SER A 11 -18.51 12.53 4.67
CA SER A 11 -17.37 11.87 5.29
C SER A 11 -17.67 11.54 6.74
N ARG A 12 -17.43 10.30 7.13
CA ARG A 12 -17.48 9.89 8.53
C ARG A 12 -16.25 9.08 8.88
N GLU A 13 -15.77 9.20 10.10
CA GLU A 13 -14.75 8.34 10.65
C GLU A 13 -15.27 6.91 10.79
N ILE A 14 -14.56 5.94 10.20
CA ILE A 14 -14.98 4.53 10.20
C ILE A 14 -14.12 3.73 11.19
N LYS A 15 -12.86 4.08 11.36
CA LYS A 15 -11.88 3.36 12.17
C LYS A 15 -10.88 4.32 12.80
N ASP A 16 -10.30 3.87 13.92
CA ASP A 16 -9.18 4.53 14.57
C ASP A 16 -8.00 4.76 13.61
N GLU A 17 -7.46 5.96 13.60
CA GLU A 17 -6.36 6.36 12.70
C GLU A 17 -5.11 5.48 12.84
N ALA A 18 -4.80 5.04 14.06
CA ALA A 18 -3.63 4.22 14.31
C ALA A 18 -3.80 2.80 13.76
N VAL A 19 -5.02 2.26 13.80
CA VAL A 19 -5.35 0.97 13.17
C VAL A 19 -5.24 1.07 11.64
N VAL A 20 -5.76 2.15 11.06
CA VAL A 20 -5.64 2.41 9.61
C VAL A 20 -4.18 2.59 9.20
N TYR A 21 -3.38 3.24 10.07
CA TYR A 21 -1.95 3.38 9.84
C TYR A 21 -1.22 2.03 9.76
N LEU A 22 -1.51 1.10 10.66
CA LEU A 22 -0.93 -0.26 10.63
C LEU A 22 -1.34 -1.02 9.37
N LEU A 23 -2.62 -0.98 8.99
CA LEU A 23 -3.10 -1.61 7.76
C LEU A 23 -2.37 -1.05 6.53
N ARG A 24 -2.22 0.27 6.48
CA ARG A 24 -1.48 0.93 5.39
C ARG A 24 -0.02 0.49 5.34
N ASP A 25 0.64 0.34 6.49
CA ASP A 25 2.02 -0.13 6.55
C ASP A 25 2.17 -1.56 6.02
N MET A 26 1.22 -2.45 6.35
CA MET A 26 1.15 -3.77 5.73
C MET A 26 1.00 -3.69 4.20
N MET A 27 0.15 -2.79 3.70
CA MET A 27 -0.03 -2.58 2.27
C MET A 27 1.19 -1.92 1.60
N ARG A 28 1.96 -1.12 2.35
CA ARG A 28 3.25 -0.60 1.92
C ARG A 28 4.27 -1.74 1.73
N SER A 29 4.30 -2.70 2.63
CA SER A 29 5.19 -3.87 2.53
C SER A 29 4.93 -4.70 1.26
N VAL A 30 3.70 -4.73 0.75
CA VAL A 30 3.38 -5.36 -0.55
C VAL A 30 4.15 -4.69 -1.69
N VAL A 31 4.27 -3.37 -1.64
CA VAL A 31 4.96 -2.56 -2.67
C VAL A 31 6.48 -2.55 -2.46
N ASP A 32 6.94 -2.53 -1.22
CA ASP A 32 8.36 -2.40 -0.92
C ASP A 32 9.14 -3.73 -1.10
N GLY A 33 8.50 -4.88 -0.86
CA GLY A 33 9.18 -6.19 -0.98
C GLY A 33 8.27 -7.37 -1.30
N GLY A 34 6.94 -7.15 -1.40
CA GLY A 34 5.95 -8.18 -1.67
C GLY A 34 5.60 -8.34 -3.15
N THR A 35 4.36 -8.76 -3.42
CA THR A 35 3.85 -9.03 -4.77
C THR A 35 3.78 -7.80 -5.68
N GLY A 36 3.82 -6.60 -5.11
CA GLY A 36 3.89 -5.31 -5.80
C GLY A 36 5.30 -4.74 -5.95
N GLY A 37 6.33 -5.47 -5.52
CA GLY A 37 7.72 -4.97 -5.43
C GLY A 37 8.32 -4.49 -6.75
N SER A 38 7.81 -4.97 -7.89
CA SER A 38 8.26 -4.49 -9.20
C SER A 38 8.03 -2.98 -9.41
N LEU A 39 7.10 -2.36 -8.67
CA LEU A 39 6.92 -0.92 -8.66
C LEU A 39 8.22 -0.20 -8.28
N ARG A 40 8.99 -0.75 -7.35
CA ARG A 40 10.29 -0.22 -6.90
C ARG A 40 11.42 -0.59 -7.85
N TRP A 41 11.70 -1.89 -7.97
CA TRP A 41 12.93 -2.33 -8.65
C TRP A 41 12.87 -2.25 -10.17
N LYS A 42 11.69 -2.43 -10.79
CA LYS A 42 11.51 -2.37 -12.24
C LYS A 42 11.10 -0.97 -12.71
N TYR A 43 10.03 -0.42 -12.12
CA TYR A 43 9.44 0.84 -12.57
C TYR A 43 10.03 2.09 -11.90
N LYS A 44 10.92 1.90 -10.89
CA LYS A 44 11.65 2.99 -10.24
C LYS A 44 10.76 4.08 -9.61
N PHE A 45 9.54 3.74 -9.22
CA PHE A 45 8.66 4.65 -8.53
C PHE A 45 8.95 4.61 -7.03
N TYR A 46 9.58 5.67 -6.50
CA TYR A 46 10.08 5.73 -5.12
C TYR A 46 9.27 6.66 -4.20
N ALA A 47 8.25 7.36 -4.71
CA ALA A 47 7.33 8.09 -3.84
C ALA A 47 6.63 7.14 -2.86
N PRO A 48 6.21 7.62 -1.67
CA PRO A 48 5.43 6.82 -0.74
C PRO A 48 4.21 6.21 -1.42
N ALA A 49 4.13 4.88 -1.40
CA ALA A 49 3.05 4.14 -2.03
C ALA A 49 2.71 2.89 -1.23
N ALA A 50 1.46 2.52 -1.27
CA ALA A 50 0.93 1.29 -0.72
C ALA A 50 -0.06 0.67 -1.72
N GLY A 51 -0.34 -0.61 -1.62
CA GLY A 51 -1.27 -1.24 -2.56
C GLY A 51 -1.45 -2.72 -2.34
N LYS A 52 -2.32 -3.32 -3.16
CA LYS A 52 -2.63 -4.75 -3.12
C LYS A 52 -2.92 -5.28 -4.51
N THR A 53 -2.33 -6.43 -4.81
CA THR A 53 -2.68 -7.24 -5.97
C THR A 53 -3.92 -8.06 -5.71
N GLY A 54 -4.75 -8.27 -6.72
CA GLY A 54 -5.84 -9.23 -6.73
C GLY A 54 -5.77 -10.12 -7.97
N THR A 55 -6.17 -11.37 -7.83
CA THR A 55 -6.30 -12.31 -8.94
C THR A 55 -7.39 -13.32 -8.59
N THR A 56 -8.35 -13.53 -9.46
CA THR A 56 -9.37 -14.56 -9.28
C THR A 56 -8.77 -15.96 -9.43
N ASN A 57 -9.39 -16.96 -8.79
CA ASN A 57 -8.90 -18.34 -8.85
C ASN A 57 -8.83 -18.90 -10.27
N SER A 58 -9.77 -18.49 -11.14
CA SER A 58 -9.81 -18.83 -12.58
C SER A 58 -8.82 -18.05 -13.42
N LYS A 59 -8.11 -17.05 -12.82
CA LYS A 59 -7.28 -16.09 -13.56
C LYS A 59 -8.05 -15.32 -14.64
N ALA A 60 -9.35 -15.10 -14.45
CA ALA A 60 -10.17 -14.28 -15.33
C ALA A 60 -9.97 -12.78 -15.07
N ASP A 61 -9.61 -12.42 -13.83
CA ASP A 61 -9.40 -11.04 -13.41
C ASP A 61 -8.06 -10.86 -12.73
N ALA A 62 -7.39 -9.80 -13.10
CA ALA A 62 -6.17 -9.31 -12.47
C ALA A 62 -6.38 -7.85 -12.01
N TRP A 63 -6.15 -7.59 -10.74
CA TRP A 63 -6.32 -6.29 -10.12
C TRP A 63 -5.02 -5.78 -9.50
N PHE A 64 -4.82 -4.50 -9.58
CA PHE A 64 -3.93 -3.78 -8.68
C PHE A 64 -4.62 -2.49 -8.23
N VAL A 65 -4.82 -2.36 -6.93
CA VAL A 65 -5.27 -1.10 -6.33
C VAL A 65 -4.13 -0.57 -5.48
N GLY A 66 -3.69 0.62 -5.80
CA GLY A 66 -2.60 1.28 -5.10
C GLY A 66 -2.90 2.75 -4.84
N TYR A 67 -2.21 3.30 -3.87
CA TYR A 67 -2.38 4.69 -3.49
C TYR A 67 -1.09 5.29 -2.94
N THR A 68 -1.01 6.59 -3.08
CA THR A 68 -0.02 7.47 -2.45
C THR A 68 -0.75 8.35 -1.41
N PRO A 69 -0.07 9.21 -0.67
CA PRO A 69 -0.75 10.19 0.17
C PRO A 69 -1.72 11.12 -0.57
N GLN A 70 -1.57 11.26 -1.89
CA GLN A 70 -2.26 12.27 -2.69
C GLN A 70 -3.17 11.70 -3.77
N LEU A 71 -3.03 10.43 -4.14
CA LEU A 71 -3.75 9.83 -5.25
C LEU A 71 -4.03 8.34 -5.00
N THR A 72 -5.23 7.90 -5.34
CA THR A 72 -5.61 6.48 -5.40
C THR A 72 -5.91 6.10 -6.84
N LEU A 73 -5.39 4.97 -7.27
CA LEU A 73 -5.59 4.43 -8.62
C LEU A 73 -5.87 2.92 -8.54
N GLY A 74 -6.91 2.48 -9.22
CA GLY A 74 -7.24 1.08 -9.41
C GLY A 74 -7.09 0.69 -10.89
N VAL A 75 -6.49 -0.47 -11.14
CA VAL A 75 -6.36 -1.06 -12.46
C VAL A 75 -6.96 -2.44 -12.45
N TRP A 76 -7.85 -2.69 -13.38
CA TRP A 76 -8.42 -3.99 -13.68
C TRP A 76 -8.04 -4.42 -15.09
N VAL A 77 -7.63 -5.67 -15.21
CA VAL A 77 -7.42 -6.36 -16.48
C VAL A 77 -8.24 -7.63 -16.42
N GLY A 78 -9.18 -7.78 -17.32
CA GLY A 78 -10.11 -8.91 -17.29
C GLY A 78 -10.85 -9.07 -18.62
N ILE A 79 -11.67 -10.12 -18.67
CA ILE A 79 -12.58 -10.43 -19.76
C ILE A 79 -13.98 -10.51 -19.17
N ASP A 80 -14.98 -9.95 -19.86
CA ASP A 80 -16.37 -9.89 -19.39
C ASP A 80 -16.95 -11.29 -19.11
N ASP A 81 -16.50 -12.31 -19.83
CA ASP A 81 -16.85 -13.71 -19.56
C ASP A 81 -15.91 -14.31 -18.49
N PRO A 82 -16.39 -14.56 -17.27
CA PRO A 82 -15.56 -15.08 -16.18
C PRO A 82 -15.11 -16.53 -16.39
N SER A 83 -15.64 -17.22 -17.39
CA SER A 83 -15.18 -18.57 -17.78
C SER A 83 -13.89 -18.56 -18.60
N VAL A 84 -13.54 -17.39 -19.15
CA VAL A 84 -12.36 -17.23 -19.97
C VAL A 84 -11.19 -16.73 -19.11
N SER A 85 -10.12 -17.51 -19.06
CA SER A 85 -8.91 -17.15 -18.33
C SER A 85 -8.07 -16.15 -19.13
N LEU A 86 -7.41 -15.21 -18.46
CA LEU A 86 -6.36 -14.36 -19.04
C LEU A 86 -5.12 -15.14 -19.49
N GLY A 87 -5.01 -16.40 -19.08
CA GLY A 87 -3.91 -17.28 -19.41
C GLY A 87 -2.87 -17.45 -18.30
N GLU A 88 -1.84 -18.25 -18.62
CA GLU A 88 -0.77 -18.53 -17.67
C GLU A 88 0.03 -17.26 -17.34
N LYS A 89 0.41 -17.14 -16.05
CA LYS A 89 1.22 -16.03 -15.52
C LYS A 89 0.54 -14.65 -15.58
N GLN A 90 -0.77 -14.59 -15.84
CA GLN A 90 -1.53 -13.33 -15.78
C GLN A 90 -2.10 -13.14 -14.38
N TYR A 91 -1.36 -12.41 -13.55
CA TYR A 91 -1.69 -12.07 -12.17
C TYR A 91 -1.82 -10.56 -12.01
N GLY A 92 -2.36 -10.10 -10.90
CA GLY A 92 -2.40 -8.67 -10.58
C GLY A 92 -1.01 -8.00 -10.67
N SER A 93 0.05 -8.72 -10.31
CA SER A 93 1.43 -8.22 -10.38
C SER A 93 2.03 -8.17 -11.79
N SER A 94 1.53 -8.98 -12.73
CA SER A 94 2.07 -9.06 -14.09
C SER A 94 1.20 -8.41 -15.15
N ALA A 95 -0.12 -8.33 -14.93
CA ALA A 95 -1.06 -7.74 -15.87
C ALA A 95 -1.51 -6.32 -15.44
N ALA A 96 -1.95 -6.13 -14.19
CA ALA A 96 -2.52 -4.86 -13.76
C ALA A 96 -1.47 -3.88 -13.20
N LEU A 97 -0.52 -4.36 -12.41
CA LEU A 97 0.52 -3.50 -11.80
C LEU A 97 1.39 -2.75 -12.83
N PRO A 98 1.79 -3.31 -13.98
CA PRO A 98 2.52 -2.55 -15.01
C PRO A 98 1.78 -1.29 -15.47
N ILE A 99 0.48 -1.43 -15.74
CA ILE A 99 -0.37 -0.31 -16.16
C ILE A 99 -0.46 0.74 -15.05
N PHE A 100 -0.68 0.30 -13.81
CA PHE A 100 -0.65 1.17 -12.65
C PHE A 100 0.68 1.92 -12.55
N ALA A 101 1.80 1.19 -12.67
CA ALA A 101 3.14 1.74 -12.48
C ALA A 101 3.49 2.82 -13.51
N GLU A 102 3.18 2.58 -14.77
CA GLU A 102 3.41 3.54 -15.84
C GLU A 102 2.49 4.76 -15.68
N THR A 103 1.22 4.54 -15.37
CA THR A 103 0.25 5.62 -15.17
C THR A 103 0.64 6.52 -13.99
N ILE A 104 0.92 5.95 -12.82
CA ILE A 104 1.29 6.73 -11.63
C ILE A 104 2.62 7.46 -11.83
N HIS A 105 3.57 6.82 -12.53
CA HIS A 105 4.87 7.43 -12.83
C HIS A 105 4.72 8.68 -13.72
N GLU A 106 3.94 8.59 -14.79
CA GLU A 106 3.69 9.73 -15.69
C GLU A 106 2.92 10.86 -15.00
N ILE A 107 1.94 10.53 -14.15
CA ILE A 107 1.21 11.53 -13.36
C ILE A 107 2.17 12.29 -12.43
N TYR A 108 3.04 11.58 -11.70
CA TYR A 108 4.00 12.20 -10.79
C TYR A 108 5.13 12.94 -11.51
N LYS A 109 5.53 12.48 -12.69
CA LYS A 109 6.52 13.16 -13.53
C LYS A 109 5.99 14.51 -14.03
N ASN A 110 4.71 14.60 -14.35
CA ASN A 110 4.05 15.85 -14.74
C ASN A 110 3.85 16.80 -13.54
N GLY A 111 3.96 16.29 -12.30
CA GLY A 111 3.89 17.06 -11.07
C GLY A 111 2.49 17.58 -10.71
N SER A 112 1.49 17.37 -11.57
CA SER A 112 0.12 17.79 -11.31
C SER A 112 -0.88 17.02 -12.17
N TYR A 113 -2.13 17.01 -11.73
CA TYR A 113 -3.27 16.60 -12.57
C TYR A 113 -4.45 17.56 -12.34
N SER A 114 -5.32 17.65 -13.32
CA SER A 114 -6.52 18.48 -13.22
C SER A 114 -7.75 17.60 -12.98
N TYR A 115 -8.55 17.97 -11.98
CA TYR A 115 -9.82 17.35 -11.67
C TYR A 115 -10.87 18.42 -11.40
N LEU A 116 -12.01 18.36 -12.07
CA LEU A 116 -13.11 19.33 -11.94
C LEU A 116 -12.66 20.80 -12.01
N ASN A 117 -11.74 21.13 -12.93
CA ASN A 117 -11.13 22.47 -13.11
C ASN A 117 -10.17 22.90 -11.98
N GLU A 118 -9.86 22.03 -11.05
CA GLU A 118 -8.82 22.27 -10.06
C GLU A 118 -7.54 21.55 -10.45
N SER A 119 -6.40 22.21 -10.25
CA SER A 119 -5.08 21.60 -10.45
C SER A 119 -4.55 21.09 -9.11
N VAL A 120 -4.36 19.78 -9.01
CA VAL A 120 -3.77 19.15 -7.84
C VAL A 120 -2.28 18.99 -8.07
N GLN A 121 -1.48 19.64 -7.22
CA GLN A 121 -0.02 19.49 -7.24
C GLN A 121 0.39 18.20 -6.55
N LEU A 122 1.31 17.48 -7.16
CA LEU A 122 1.85 16.23 -6.63
C LEU A 122 3.30 16.41 -6.22
N ASP A 123 3.62 15.97 -5.02
CA ASP A 123 4.97 15.97 -4.48
C ASP A 123 5.34 14.55 -4.04
N ASN A 124 6.39 14.00 -4.62
CA ASN A 124 6.90 12.67 -4.32
C ASN A 124 7.54 12.56 -2.92
N LYS A 125 7.68 13.67 -2.19
CA LYS A 125 8.18 13.72 -0.82
C LYS A 125 7.07 13.72 0.23
N VAL A 126 5.82 14.00 -0.17
CA VAL A 126 4.69 13.95 0.75
C VAL A 126 4.54 12.54 1.29
N ASN A 127 4.53 12.42 2.61
CA ASN A 127 4.38 11.16 3.30
C ASN A 127 3.09 11.15 4.13
N TRP A 128 2.66 9.97 4.54
CA TRP A 128 1.50 9.85 5.42
C TRP A 128 1.81 10.34 6.82
N TYR A 129 0.85 11.00 7.42
CA TYR A 129 0.87 11.32 8.83
C TYR A 129 0.97 10.03 9.67
N ARG A 130 1.85 10.05 10.67
CA ARG A 130 1.95 8.98 11.67
C ARG A 130 1.17 9.43 12.92
N PRO A 131 0.03 8.78 13.22
CA PRO A 131 -0.78 9.18 14.36
C PRO A 131 -0.09 8.86 15.69
N PRO A 132 -0.44 9.57 16.77
CA PRO A 132 0.02 9.23 18.11
C PRO A 132 -0.45 7.81 18.48
N GLY A 133 0.35 7.12 19.30
CA GLY A 133 0.06 5.74 19.71
C GLY A 133 0.71 4.67 18.82
N ILE A 134 1.28 5.04 17.68
CA ILE A 134 2.14 4.14 16.88
C ILE A 134 3.58 4.26 17.39
N ILE A 135 4.14 3.12 17.79
CA ILE A 135 5.53 3.00 18.23
C ILE A 135 6.28 2.00 17.36
N GLU A 136 7.57 2.20 17.26
CA GLU A 136 8.50 1.24 16.66
C GLU A 136 9.18 0.46 17.77
N VAL A 137 9.25 -0.85 17.64
CA VAL A 137 9.78 -1.76 18.65
C VAL A 137 10.78 -2.70 17.98
N GLU A 138 11.91 -2.89 18.63
CA GLU A 138 12.86 -3.95 18.27
C GLU A 138 12.38 -5.28 18.85
N ILE A 139 12.16 -6.22 17.97
CA ILE A 139 11.68 -7.57 18.27
C ILE A 139 12.68 -8.62 17.80
N CYS A 140 12.62 -9.79 18.40
CA CYS A 140 13.33 -10.95 17.88
C CYS A 140 12.73 -11.39 16.56
N ALA A 141 13.54 -11.49 15.49
CA ALA A 141 13.06 -11.87 14.17
C ALA A 141 12.53 -13.33 14.11
N GLU A 142 12.80 -14.15 15.11
CA GLU A 142 12.37 -15.54 15.13
C GLU A 142 11.14 -15.79 16.01
N THR A 143 11.06 -15.12 17.18
CA THR A 143 9.95 -15.33 18.13
C THR A 143 8.91 -14.23 18.16
N TYR A 144 9.26 -13.08 17.57
CA TYR A 144 8.45 -11.84 17.57
C TYR A 144 8.22 -11.24 18.99
N ASP A 145 8.91 -11.76 20.02
CA ASP A 145 8.93 -11.19 21.36
C ASP A 145 9.85 -9.97 21.41
N LYS A 146 9.82 -9.23 22.51
CA LYS A 146 10.76 -8.13 22.75
C LYS A 146 12.20 -8.65 22.66
N ALA A 147 13.02 -8.01 21.83
CA ALA A 147 14.38 -8.45 21.61
C ALA A 147 15.25 -8.37 22.86
N THR A 148 16.16 -9.32 23.00
CA THR A 148 17.32 -9.27 23.91
C THR A 148 18.59 -8.93 23.09
N PRO A 149 19.71 -8.57 23.71
CA PRO A 149 20.94 -8.21 22.99
C PRO A 149 21.49 -9.31 22.06
N THR A 150 21.12 -10.55 22.30
CA THR A 150 21.56 -11.73 21.52
C THR A 150 20.58 -12.16 20.43
N CYS A 151 19.44 -11.48 20.29
CA CYS A 151 18.46 -11.78 19.24
C CYS A 151 18.90 -11.34 17.86
N PRO A 152 18.55 -12.11 16.81
CA PRO A 152 18.43 -11.51 15.48
C PRO A 152 17.31 -10.47 15.52
N LEU A 153 17.64 -9.23 15.15
CA LEU A 153 16.74 -8.08 15.31
C LEU A 153 15.87 -7.86 14.10
N ASN A 154 14.61 -7.56 14.34
CA ASN A 154 13.72 -6.91 13.40
C ASN A 154 13.11 -5.67 14.05
N ARG A 155 12.68 -4.70 13.26
CA ARG A 155 11.96 -3.50 13.69
C ARG A 155 10.56 -3.51 13.13
N GLU A 156 9.59 -3.47 14.01
CA GLU A 156 8.18 -3.50 13.66
C GLU A 156 7.40 -2.38 14.35
N ILE A 157 6.34 -1.94 13.72
CA ILE A 157 5.44 -0.94 14.30
C ILE A 157 4.28 -1.61 15.01
N TYR A 158 3.91 -1.04 16.15
CA TYR A 158 2.81 -1.51 17.00
C TYR A 158 1.94 -0.36 17.47
N LEU A 159 0.69 -0.67 17.79
CA LEU A 159 -0.05 0.15 18.75
C LEU A 159 0.63 0.02 20.11
N LYS A 160 0.86 1.14 20.79
CA LYS A 160 1.60 1.21 22.04
C LYS A 160 1.14 0.18 23.09
N ASP A 161 -0.17 -0.04 23.19
CA ASP A 161 -0.75 -0.95 24.18
C ASP A 161 -0.67 -2.42 23.78
N TYR A 162 -0.41 -2.70 22.49
CA TYR A 162 -0.35 -4.05 21.93
C TYR A 162 1.08 -4.49 21.55
N ARG A 163 2.09 -3.75 22.00
CA ARG A 163 3.48 -4.16 21.79
C ARG A 163 3.83 -5.44 22.54
N PRO A 164 4.79 -6.24 22.10
CA PRO A 164 5.32 -7.36 22.87
C PRO A 164 5.87 -6.87 24.20
N ARG A 165 5.47 -7.53 25.28
CA ARG A 165 5.90 -7.21 26.66
C ARG A 165 6.92 -8.19 27.19
N GLU A 166 6.81 -9.45 26.79
CA GLU A 166 7.71 -10.52 27.20
C GLU A 166 9.00 -10.47 26.38
N SER A 167 10.13 -10.68 27.06
CA SER A 167 11.43 -10.77 26.39
C SER A 167 11.61 -12.15 25.78
N CYS A 168 12.29 -12.22 24.65
CA CYS A 168 12.59 -13.45 23.95
C CYS A 168 13.32 -14.44 24.88
N GLN A 169 12.72 -15.59 25.12
CA GLN A 169 13.29 -16.65 25.95
C GLN A 169 14.26 -17.53 25.15
N LYS A 170 14.11 -17.60 23.82
CA LYS A 170 14.98 -18.41 22.96
C LYS A 170 16.43 -17.91 22.94
N HIS A 171 16.63 -16.62 23.10
CA HIS A 171 17.94 -15.95 23.07
C HIS A 171 18.20 -15.22 24.43
N ALA A 172 17.66 -15.73 25.51
CA ALA A 172 17.85 -15.18 26.84
C ALA A 172 19.14 -15.69 27.49
N ASN A 173 20.29 -15.24 27.01
CA ASN A 173 21.59 -15.47 27.66
C ASN A 173 22.26 -14.14 27.98
#